data_661ad4714d7568e896e0f8f873a087c0
#
_entry.id   661ad4714d7568e896e0f8f873a087c0
#
_cell.length_a   1.000
_cell.length_b   1.000
_cell.length_c   1.000
_cell.angle_alpha   90.00
_cell.angle_beta   90.00
_cell.angle_gamma   90.00
#
_symmetry.space_group_name_H-M   'P 1'
#
loop_
_entity.id
_entity.type
_entity.pdbx_description
1 polymer ?
#
loop_
_entity_poly.entity_id
_entity_poly.type
_entity_poly.pdbx_seq_one_letter_code
_entity_poly.pdbx_strand_id
1 'polypeptide(L)'
;MGNVSHLVTRTAALQSSVENGLAEGMPAKDRQFVTALARGLDILRAFHAGEGMLGNQEIAHRTGLPKPTVARLTHTLTELGYLNYIRRFRKY
;
A
#
# COMPACT_ATOMS: atom_id res chain seq x y z
N MET A 1 18.70 -11.52 4.67
CA MET A 1 17.59 -10.71 4.12
C MET A 1 16.27 -10.89 4.83
N GLY A 2 16.25 -11.48 6.01
CA GLY A 2 15.04 -11.65 6.79
C GLY A 2 14.40 -10.35 7.22
N ASN A 3 15.12 -9.24 7.12
CA ASN A 3 14.63 -7.95 7.59
C ASN A 3 13.50 -7.36 6.77
N VAL A 4 13.34 -7.79 5.52
CA VAL A 4 12.32 -7.23 4.66
C VAL A 4 10.92 -7.52 5.19
N SER A 5 10.66 -8.77 5.58
CA SER A 5 9.38 -9.15 6.19
C SER A 5 9.09 -8.37 7.45
N HIS A 6 10.10 -8.21 8.28
CA HIS A 6 9.95 -7.50 9.53
C HIS A 6 9.62 -6.03 9.32
N LEU A 7 10.34 -5.37 8.41
CA LEU A 7 10.09 -3.98 8.08
C LEU A 7 8.68 -3.79 7.55
N VAL A 8 8.24 -4.71 6.75
CA VAL A 8 6.93 -4.67 6.14
C VAL A 8 5.82 -4.74 7.19
N THR A 9 5.94 -5.66 8.14
CA THR A 9 4.98 -5.78 9.24
C THR A 9 4.96 -4.51 10.07
N ARG A 10 6.13 -3.96 10.33
CA ARG A 10 6.28 -2.73 11.08
C ARG A 10 5.61 -1.55 10.38
N THR A 11 5.78 -1.46 9.06
CA THR A 11 5.17 -0.41 8.26
C THR A 11 3.66 -0.47 8.35
N ALA A 12 3.08 -1.65 8.23
CA ALA A 12 1.63 -1.82 8.32
C ALA A 12 1.11 -1.40 9.69
N ALA A 13 1.81 -1.75 10.74
CA ALA A 13 1.41 -1.38 12.09
C ALA A 13 1.43 0.12 12.30
N LEU A 14 2.49 0.79 11.82
CA LEU A 14 2.61 2.24 11.93
C LEU A 14 1.54 2.94 11.12
N GLN A 15 1.26 2.45 9.93
CA GLN A 15 0.24 3.00 9.07
C GLN A 15 -1.13 2.91 9.72
N SER A 16 -1.44 1.79 10.35
CA SER A 16 -2.70 1.62 11.06
C SER A 16 -2.84 2.64 12.17
N SER A 17 -1.78 2.89 12.92
CA SER A 17 -1.79 3.88 13.98
C SER A 17 -2.07 5.28 13.44
N VAL A 18 -1.44 5.64 12.33
CA VAL A 18 -1.65 6.94 11.69
C VAL A 18 -3.09 7.09 11.24
N GLU A 19 -3.64 6.05 10.63
CA GLU A 19 -5.02 6.08 10.15
C GLU A 19 -6.04 6.21 11.26
N ASN A 20 -5.68 5.83 12.46
CA ASN A 20 -6.55 5.97 13.61
C ASN A 20 -6.48 7.36 14.24
N GLY A 21 -5.85 8.31 13.57
CA GLY A 21 -5.81 9.68 14.01
C GLY A 21 -4.76 10.00 15.05
N LEU A 22 -3.77 9.13 15.19
CA LEU A 22 -2.72 9.33 16.19
C LEU A 22 -1.57 10.21 15.69
N ALA A 23 -1.65 10.66 14.44
CA ALA A 23 -0.57 11.43 13.82
C ALA A 23 -0.24 12.71 14.58
N GLU A 24 -1.24 13.35 15.16
CA GLU A 24 -1.07 14.62 15.85
C GLU A 24 -0.19 14.51 17.08
N GLY A 25 -0.21 13.37 17.75
CA GLY A 25 0.58 13.16 18.94
C GLY A 25 1.90 12.46 18.70
N MET A 26 2.29 12.28 17.46
CA MET A 26 3.48 11.52 17.14
C MET A 26 4.77 12.27 17.49
N PRO A 27 5.78 11.56 18.01
CA PRO A 27 7.10 12.14 18.21
C PRO A 27 7.69 12.64 16.91
N ALA A 28 8.65 13.55 16.99
CA ALA A 28 9.29 14.12 15.83
C ALA A 28 9.85 13.07 14.86
N LYS A 29 10.39 11.96 15.37
CA LYS A 29 10.94 10.90 14.52
C LYS A 29 9.87 10.26 13.64
N ASP A 30 8.62 10.25 14.08
CA ASP A 30 7.52 9.66 13.32
C ASP A 30 7.06 10.57 12.19
N ARG A 31 7.43 11.84 12.23
CA ARG A 31 7.15 12.77 11.13
C ARG A 31 7.96 12.48 9.89
N GLN A 32 9.03 11.72 10.05
CA GLN A 32 9.85 11.29 8.91
C GLN A 32 9.24 10.11 8.19
N PHE A 33 8.25 9.46 8.81
CA PHE A 33 7.55 8.35 8.20
C PHE A 33 6.57 8.88 7.16
N VAL A 34 6.74 8.47 5.92
CA VAL A 34 5.91 8.95 4.82
C VAL A 34 4.78 7.95 4.57
N THR A 35 3.61 8.27 5.06
CA THR A 35 2.44 7.40 4.99
C THR A 35 2.08 7.03 3.55
N ALA A 36 2.13 8.00 2.64
CA ALA A 36 1.78 7.74 1.25
C ALA A 36 2.69 6.67 0.63
N LEU A 37 3.98 6.73 0.93
CA LEU A 37 4.92 5.75 0.44
C LEU A 37 4.63 4.38 1.04
N ALA A 38 4.36 4.34 2.34
CA ALA A 38 4.04 3.09 3.02
C ALA A 38 2.80 2.43 2.41
N ARG A 39 1.78 3.22 2.11
CA ARG A 39 0.55 2.71 1.49
C ARG A 39 0.82 2.18 0.09
N GLY A 40 1.65 2.87 -0.69
CA GLY A 40 2.03 2.40 -2.02
C GLY A 40 2.74 1.07 -1.97
N LEU A 41 3.66 0.92 -1.04
CA LEU A 41 4.38 -0.34 -0.87
C LEU A 41 3.47 -1.46 -0.40
N ASP A 42 2.50 -1.15 0.46
CA ASP A 42 1.51 -2.15 0.89
C ASP A 42 0.70 -2.67 -0.30
N ILE A 43 0.39 -1.81 -1.25
CA ILE A 43 -0.32 -2.24 -2.45
C ILE A 43 0.54 -3.22 -3.24
N LEU A 44 1.81 -2.91 -3.44
CA LEU A 44 2.72 -3.82 -4.16
C LEU A 44 2.82 -5.17 -3.46
N ARG A 45 2.84 -5.16 -2.14
CA ARG A 45 2.92 -6.39 -1.35
C ARG A 45 1.64 -7.19 -1.33
N ALA A 46 0.51 -6.58 -1.70
CA ALA A 46 -0.74 -7.29 -1.80
C ALA A 46 -0.71 -8.34 -2.94
N PHE A 47 0.19 -8.15 -3.89
CA PHE A 47 0.36 -9.10 -4.98
C PHE A 47 1.28 -10.22 -4.52
N HIS A 48 0.73 -11.43 -4.43
CA HIS A 48 1.51 -12.59 -3.99
C HIS A 48 2.08 -13.34 -5.17
N ALA A 49 3.26 -13.93 -4.98
CA ALA A 49 3.89 -14.72 -6.02
C ALA A 49 2.97 -15.88 -6.45
N GLY A 50 2.87 -16.09 -7.76
CA GLY A 50 2.03 -17.16 -8.28
C GLY A 50 0.56 -16.82 -8.44
N GLU A 51 0.15 -15.67 -7.95
CA GLU A 51 -1.22 -15.20 -8.18
C GLU A 51 -1.30 -14.46 -9.50
N GLY A 52 -2.51 -14.32 -9.98
CA GLY A 52 -2.74 -13.54 -11.18
C GLY A 52 -2.92 -12.06 -10.86
N MET A 53 -3.83 -11.44 -11.58
CA MET A 53 -4.11 -10.02 -11.48
C MET A 53 -5.03 -9.70 -10.32
N LEU A 54 -4.90 -8.49 -9.79
CA LEU A 54 -5.79 -7.98 -8.74
C LEU A 54 -6.47 -6.72 -9.22
N GLY A 55 -7.76 -6.61 -8.94
CA GLY A 55 -8.51 -5.38 -9.18
C GLY A 55 -8.41 -4.47 -7.97
N ASN A 56 -8.84 -3.21 -8.13
CA ASN A 56 -8.79 -2.23 -7.04
C ASN A 56 -9.58 -2.69 -5.82
N GLN A 57 -10.70 -3.35 -6.03
CA GLN A 57 -11.51 -3.82 -4.93
C GLN A 57 -10.80 -4.90 -4.10
N GLU A 58 -10.13 -5.81 -4.79
CA GLU A 58 -9.35 -6.86 -4.14
C GLU A 58 -8.17 -6.27 -3.38
N ILE A 59 -7.50 -5.29 -3.98
CA ILE A 59 -6.39 -4.61 -3.34
C ILE A 59 -6.87 -3.87 -2.09
N ALA A 60 -8.00 -3.17 -2.18
CA ALA A 60 -8.56 -2.47 -1.05
C ALA A 60 -8.88 -3.44 0.09
N HIS A 61 -9.43 -4.60 -0.24
CA HIS A 61 -9.74 -5.60 0.75
C HIS A 61 -8.49 -6.13 1.44
N ARG A 62 -7.44 -6.41 0.68
CA ARG A 62 -6.19 -6.98 1.22
C ARG A 62 -5.39 -5.97 2.05
N THR A 63 -5.41 -4.71 1.64
CA THR A 63 -4.62 -3.68 2.31
C THR A 63 -5.38 -2.98 3.42
N GLY A 64 -6.70 -3.06 3.41
CA GLY A 64 -7.53 -2.31 4.34
C GLY A 64 -7.64 -0.83 4.00
N LEU A 65 -7.14 -0.42 2.84
CA LEU A 65 -7.18 0.97 2.43
C LEU A 65 -8.51 1.31 1.77
N PRO A 66 -8.96 2.58 1.89
CA PRO A 66 -10.16 3.01 1.19
C PRO A 66 -10.00 2.89 -0.32
N LYS A 67 -11.09 2.57 -1.01
CA LYS A 67 -11.05 2.40 -2.47
C LYS A 67 -10.51 3.63 -3.22
N PRO A 68 -10.90 4.87 -2.87
CA PRO A 68 -10.33 6.03 -3.56
C PRO A 68 -8.83 6.15 -3.38
N THR A 69 -8.32 5.78 -2.21
CA THR A 69 -6.88 5.78 -1.95
C THR A 69 -6.18 4.75 -2.82
N VAL A 70 -6.74 3.55 -2.89
CA VAL A 70 -6.20 2.49 -3.74
C VAL A 70 -6.17 2.94 -5.20
N ALA A 71 -7.26 3.54 -5.69
CA ALA A 71 -7.34 3.98 -7.08
C ALA A 71 -6.24 5.01 -7.40
N ARG A 72 -5.99 5.94 -6.51
CA ARG A 72 -4.97 6.96 -6.72
C ARG A 72 -3.57 6.37 -6.68
N LEU A 73 -3.33 5.49 -5.75
CA LEU A 73 -2.01 4.87 -5.61
C LEU A 73 -1.70 3.91 -6.75
N THR A 74 -2.66 3.09 -7.15
CA THR A 74 -2.45 2.18 -8.28
C THR A 74 -2.23 2.95 -9.58
N HIS A 75 -2.92 4.06 -9.75
CA HIS A 75 -2.69 4.92 -10.91
C HIS A 75 -1.25 5.42 -10.92
N THR A 76 -0.79 5.94 -9.79
CA THR A 76 0.57 6.44 -9.65
C THR A 76 1.61 5.35 -9.90
N LEU A 77 1.40 4.19 -9.29
CA LEU A 77 2.32 3.07 -9.46
C LEU A 77 2.38 2.60 -10.91
N THR A 78 1.25 2.66 -11.60
CA THR A 78 1.19 2.31 -13.02
C THR A 78 1.95 3.33 -13.86
N GLU A 79 1.77 4.61 -13.57
CA GLU A 79 2.50 5.67 -14.29
C GLU A 79 4.00 5.58 -14.07
N LEU A 80 4.42 5.13 -12.90
CA LEU A 80 5.84 4.95 -12.59
C LEU A 80 6.41 3.64 -13.10
N GLY A 81 5.59 2.76 -13.63
CA GLY A 81 6.04 1.49 -14.18
C GLY A 81 6.12 0.33 -13.19
N TYR A 82 5.64 0.52 -11.95
CA TYR A 82 5.65 -0.56 -10.97
C TYR A 82 4.46 -1.49 -11.11
N LEU A 83 3.37 -1.03 -11.72
CA LEU A 83 2.21 -1.85 -12.01
C LEU A 83 1.84 -1.68 -13.48
N ASN A 84 1.22 -2.72 -14.03
CA ASN A 84 0.64 -2.68 -15.36
C ASN A 84 -0.86 -2.85 -15.23
N TYR A 85 -1.61 -1.95 -15.86
CA TYR A 85 -3.06 -2.07 -15.87
C TYR A 85 -3.49 -2.87 -17.10
N ILE A 86 -4.20 -3.94 -16.85
CA ILE A 86 -4.71 -4.81 -17.93
C ILE A 86 -6.16 -4.41 -18.18
N ARG A 87 -6.34 -3.55 -19.16
CA ARG A 87 -7.63 -2.97 -19.49
C ARG A 87 -8.74 -4.00 -19.68
N ARG A 88 -8.41 -5.05 -20.35
CA ARG A 88 -9.33 -6.12 -20.67
C ARG A 88 -10.01 -6.69 -19.45
N PHE A 89 -9.27 -6.81 -18.36
CA PHE A 89 -9.77 -7.39 -17.11
C PHE A 89 -10.01 -6.35 -16.03
N ARG A 90 -9.65 -5.10 -16.27
CA ARG A 90 -9.71 -4.02 -15.28
C ARG A 90 -8.95 -4.38 -14.02
N LYS A 91 -7.79 -4.97 -14.20
CA LYS A 91 -6.94 -5.45 -13.11
C LYS A 91 -5.48 -5.08 -13.34
N TYR A 92 -4.74 -5.17 -12.29
CA TYR A 92 -3.31 -4.91 -12.31
C TYR A 92 -2.51 -6.18 -12.16
#